data_d42fb9628423ce12ec54dd89bb444744
#
_entry.id   d42fb9628423ce12ec54dd89bb444744
#
_cell.length_a   1.000
_cell.length_b   1.000
_cell.length_c   1.000
_cell.angle_alpha   90.00
_cell.angle_beta   90.00
_cell.angle_gamma   90.00
#
_symmetry.space_group_name_H-M   'P 1'
#
loop_
_entity.id
_entity.type
_entity.pdbx_description
1 polymer ?
#
loop_
_entity_poly.entity_id
_entity_poly.type
_entity_poly.pdbx_seq_one_letter_code
_entity_poly.pdbx_strand_id
1 'polypeptide(L)'
;MANRIKGDAVMVMGGQKRVSAPWLVLKIFGKWDEIIKLEPEHQGTPYLDGIWSYVLGSAYLAKGNKDKALIELKNLQDIAFSPDADKYRVGATPASSVLKVASHGLEGEVHMASGEYSRAIRSFKKGVEIEDLNNYTCLL
;
A
#
# COMPACT_ATOMS: atom_id res chain seq x y z
N MET A 1 21.19 -13.51 5.24
CA MET A 1 20.54 -13.20 6.53
C MET A 1 19.25 -12.40 6.37
N ALA A 2 19.24 -11.30 5.64
CA ALA A 2 18.03 -10.47 5.41
C ALA A 2 16.89 -11.27 4.76
N ASN A 3 17.15 -12.13 3.76
CA ASN A 3 16.14 -12.93 3.08
C ASN A 3 15.53 -13.99 3.98
N ARG A 4 16.31 -14.58 4.87
CA ARG A 4 15.82 -15.57 5.82
C ARG A 4 14.87 -14.93 6.85
N ILE A 5 15.24 -13.75 7.35
CA ILE A 5 14.39 -13.00 8.28
C ILE A 5 13.08 -12.60 7.61
N LYS A 6 13.12 -12.17 6.34
CA LYS A 6 11.93 -11.82 5.59
C LYS A 6 11.01 -13.01 5.36
N GLY A 7 11.57 -14.15 5.00
CA GLY A 7 10.79 -15.38 4.83
C GLY A 7 10.06 -15.77 6.12
N ASP A 8 10.75 -15.76 7.22
CA ASP A 8 10.17 -16.05 8.53
C ASP A 8 9.11 -15.01 8.92
N ALA A 9 9.38 -13.73 8.64
CA ALA A 9 8.43 -12.63 8.93
C ALA A 9 7.15 -12.74 8.13
N VAL A 10 7.22 -13.23 6.90
CA VAL A 10 6.05 -13.44 6.05
C VAL A 10 5.13 -14.52 6.61
N MET A 11 5.71 -15.57 7.18
CA MET A 11 4.98 -16.72 7.74
C MET A 11 4.41 -16.45 9.14
N VAL A 12 4.96 -15.49 9.86
CA VAL A 12 4.53 -15.18 11.24
C VAL A 12 3.47 -14.08 11.24
N MET A 13 2.41 -14.28 12.03
CA MET A 13 1.36 -13.28 12.21
C MET A 13 1.98 -11.95 12.71
N GLY A 14 1.73 -10.86 11.99
CA GLY A 14 2.30 -9.56 12.28
C GLY A 14 3.69 -9.31 11.69
N GLY A 15 4.35 -10.35 11.16
CA GLY A 15 5.66 -10.18 10.51
C GLY A 15 5.62 -9.30 9.28
N GLN A 16 4.54 -9.38 8.51
CA GLN A 16 4.32 -8.54 7.33
C GLN A 16 4.29 -7.05 7.68
N LYS A 17 3.67 -6.68 8.80
CA LYS A 17 3.65 -5.30 9.29
C LYS A 17 5.07 -4.81 9.62
N ARG A 18 5.89 -5.65 10.21
CA ARG A 18 7.29 -5.30 10.51
C ARG A 18 8.10 -5.02 9.26
N VAL A 19 7.91 -5.82 8.22
CA VAL A 19 8.62 -5.64 6.95
C VAL A 19 8.17 -4.35 6.26
N SER A 20 6.89 -4.05 6.26
CA SER A 20 6.34 -2.86 5.59
C SER A 20 6.47 -1.57 6.40
N ALA A 21 6.61 -1.64 7.71
CA ALA A 21 6.65 -0.46 8.57
C ALA A 21 7.72 0.58 8.17
N PRO A 22 8.96 0.20 7.85
CA PRO A 22 9.95 1.17 7.38
C PRO A 22 9.53 1.92 6.11
N TRP A 23 8.85 1.25 5.19
CA TRP A 23 8.37 1.88 3.96
C TRP A 23 7.31 2.93 4.25
N LEU A 24 6.38 2.62 5.14
CA LEU A 24 5.31 3.56 5.55
C LEU A 24 5.90 4.75 6.31
N VAL A 25 6.92 4.54 7.13
CA VAL A 25 7.63 5.62 7.82
C VAL A 25 8.29 6.56 6.81
N LEU A 26 8.98 6.03 5.81
CA LEU A 26 9.58 6.84 4.75
C LEU A 26 8.52 7.67 4.01
N LYS A 27 7.35 7.10 3.75
CA LYS A 27 6.23 7.82 3.13
C LYS A 27 5.75 8.96 4.05
N ILE A 28 5.53 8.70 5.33
CA ILE A 28 5.06 9.69 6.30
C ILE A 28 6.00 10.89 6.37
N PHE A 29 7.31 10.64 6.35
CA PHE A 29 8.31 11.70 6.40
C PHE A 29 8.66 12.29 5.03
N GLY A 30 7.99 11.87 3.97
CA GLY A 30 8.21 12.41 2.63
C GLY A 30 9.59 12.09 2.04
N LYS A 31 10.17 10.97 2.44
CA LYS A 31 11.50 10.54 1.97
C LYS A 31 11.41 9.86 0.60
N TRP A 32 10.89 10.59 -0.38
CA TRP A 32 10.56 10.07 -1.69
C TRP A 32 11.75 9.51 -2.46
N ASP A 33 12.88 10.19 -2.42
CA ASP A 33 14.09 9.73 -3.11
C ASP A 33 14.64 8.45 -2.49
N GLU A 34 14.54 8.31 -1.18
CA GLU A 34 14.94 7.08 -0.49
C GLU A 34 14.03 5.91 -0.86
N ILE A 35 12.72 6.16 -0.97
CA ILE A 35 11.76 5.15 -1.42
C ILE A 35 12.08 4.69 -2.84
N ILE A 36 12.31 5.60 -3.76
CA ILE A 36 12.57 5.27 -5.17
C ILE A 36 13.87 4.48 -5.32
N LYS A 37 14.87 4.78 -4.51
CA LYS A 37 16.14 4.05 -4.50
C LYS A 37 16.08 2.70 -3.80
N LEU A 38 15.10 2.53 -2.94
CA LEU A 38 14.91 1.29 -2.20
C LEU A 38 14.28 0.25 -3.13
N GLU A 39 15.02 -0.75 -3.52
CA GLU A 39 14.52 -1.83 -4.37
C GLU A 39 14.33 -3.08 -3.50
N PRO A 40 13.21 -3.19 -2.76
CA PRO A 40 12.99 -4.36 -1.93
C PRO A 40 12.82 -5.59 -2.81
N GLU A 41 13.38 -6.67 -2.37
CA GLU A 41 13.14 -7.95 -3.02
C GLU A 41 11.64 -8.27 -3.02
N HIS A 42 11.19 -8.93 -4.07
CA HIS A 42 9.82 -9.41 -4.15
C HIS A 42 9.51 -10.29 -2.92
N GLN A 43 8.47 -9.96 -2.21
CA GLN A 43 8.17 -10.62 -0.94
C GLN A 43 7.26 -11.84 -1.09
N GLY A 44 6.62 -11.98 -2.24
CA GLY A 44 5.76 -13.13 -2.53
C GLY A 44 4.44 -13.16 -1.78
N THR A 45 4.07 -12.08 -1.11
CA THR A 45 2.75 -11.97 -0.47
C THR A 45 1.98 -10.78 -1.03
N PRO A 46 0.66 -10.91 -1.19
CA PRO A 46 -0.17 -9.80 -1.67
C PRO A 46 -0.03 -8.54 -0.83
N TYR A 47 0.01 -8.69 0.49
CA TYR A 47 0.12 -7.53 1.38
C TYR A 47 1.40 -6.74 1.13
N LEU A 48 2.55 -7.40 1.15
CA LEU A 48 3.84 -6.71 0.99
C LEU A 48 4.00 -6.11 -0.40
N ASP A 49 3.62 -6.85 -1.44
CA ASP A 49 3.68 -6.35 -2.80
C ASP A 49 2.73 -5.17 -3.01
N GLY A 50 1.53 -5.24 -2.45
CA GLY A 50 0.54 -4.17 -2.52
C GLY A 50 0.96 -2.91 -1.76
N ILE A 51 1.44 -3.05 -0.54
CA ILE A 51 1.92 -1.89 0.24
C ILE A 51 3.13 -1.25 -0.42
N TRP A 52 4.02 -2.04 -1.01
CA TRP A 52 5.15 -1.49 -1.76
C TRP A 52 4.68 -0.65 -2.95
N SER A 53 3.71 -1.14 -3.74
CA SER A 53 3.13 -0.37 -4.85
C SER A 53 2.47 0.91 -4.36
N TYR A 54 1.80 0.88 -3.21
CA TYR A 54 1.21 2.06 -2.59
C TYR A 54 2.27 3.12 -2.26
N VAL A 55 3.32 2.72 -1.57
CA VAL A 55 4.40 3.63 -1.14
C VAL A 55 5.17 4.17 -2.35
N LEU A 56 5.52 3.31 -3.29
CA LEU A 56 6.25 3.68 -4.50
C LEU A 56 5.41 4.60 -5.40
N GLY A 57 4.12 4.31 -5.54
CA GLY A 57 3.19 5.14 -6.29
C GLY A 57 3.10 6.55 -5.73
N SER A 58 3.02 6.69 -4.41
CA SER A 58 3.03 7.99 -3.73
C SER A 58 4.34 8.74 -3.97
N ALA A 59 5.47 8.04 -3.94
CA ALA A 59 6.78 8.65 -4.20
C ALA A 59 6.91 9.16 -5.63
N TYR A 60 6.49 8.38 -6.62
CA TYR A 60 6.48 8.84 -8.00
C TYR A 60 5.58 10.05 -8.20
N LEU A 61 4.41 10.05 -7.58
CA LEU A 61 3.48 11.16 -7.67
C LEU A 61 4.07 12.44 -7.07
N ALA A 62 4.70 12.35 -5.92
CA ALA A 62 5.37 13.47 -5.27
C ALA A 62 6.54 14.02 -6.10
N LYS A 63 7.20 13.17 -6.87
CA LYS A 63 8.29 13.56 -7.78
C LYS A 63 7.79 14.04 -9.15
N GLY A 64 6.47 14.13 -9.34
CA GLY A 64 5.88 14.60 -10.60
C GLY A 64 5.80 13.54 -11.70
N ASN A 65 6.05 12.27 -11.40
CA ASN A 65 5.98 11.18 -12.37
C ASN A 65 4.62 10.46 -12.28
N LYS A 66 3.60 11.10 -12.81
CA LYS A 66 2.23 10.58 -12.78
C LYS A 66 2.09 9.26 -13.52
N ASP A 67 2.78 9.08 -14.62
CA ASP A 67 2.67 7.86 -15.43
C ASP A 67 3.12 6.63 -14.64
N LYS A 68 4.26 6.72 -13.96
CA LYS A 68 4.73 5.64 -13.09
C LYS A 68 3.82 5.43 -11.89
N ALA A 69 3.28 6.51 -11.33
CA ALA A 69 2.33 6.41 -10.22
C ALA A 69 1.05 5.67 -10.64
N LEU A 70 0.56 5.90 -11.85
CA LEU A 70 -0.61 5.17 -12.37
C LEU A 70 -0.33 3.69 -12.59
N ILE A 71 0.87 3.33 -13.00
CA ILE A 71 1.29 1.93 -13.11
C ILE A 71 1.23 1.26 -11.73
N GLU A 72 1.77 1.92 -10.72
CA GLU A 72 1.76 1.39 -9.36
C GLU A 72 0.34 1.31 -8.78
N LEU A 73 -0.51 2.29 -9.09
CA LEU A 73 -1.92 2.23 -8.70
C LEU A 73 -2.62 1.01 -9.33
N LYS A 74 -2.37 0.76 -10.61
CA LYS A 74 -2.93 -0.40 -11.29
C LYS A 74 -2.44 -1.71 -10.66
N ASN A 75 -1.14 -1.81 -10.40
CA ASN A 75 -0.57 -2.98 -9.72
C ASN A 75 -1.24 -3.22 -8.36
N LEU A 76 -1.39 -2.16 -7.58
CA LEU A 76 -2.05 -2.22 -6.28
C LEU A 76 -3.51 -2.68 -6.40
N GLN A 77 -4.26 -2.13 -7.36
CA GLN A 77 -5.65 -2.52 -7.60
C GLN A 77 -5.75 -3.99 -8.01
N ASP A 78 -4.90 -4.43 -8.91
CA ASP A 78 -4.89 -5.83 -9.37
C ASP A 78 -4.63 -6.79 -8.20
N ILE A 79 -3.72 -6.43 -7.29
CA ILE A 79 -3.44 -7.23 -6.09
C ILE A 79 -4.60 -7.16 -5.10
N ALA A 80 -5.11 -5.97 -4.81
CA ALA A 80 -6.16 -5.75 -3.81
C ALA A 80 -7.45 -6.49 -4.14
N PHE A 81 -7.79 -6.60 -5.41
CA PHE A 81 -9.01 -7.26 -5.87
C PHE A 81 -8.78 -8.69 -6.34
N SER A 82 -7.57 -9.23 -6.17
CA SER A 82 -7.29 -10.63 -6.50
C SER A 82 -7.86 -11.57 -5.44
N PRO A 83 -8.28 -12.80 -5.82
CA PRO A 83 -8.72 -13.79 -4.84
C PRO A 83 -7.64 -14.16 -3.82
N ASP A 84 -6.37 -14.07 -4.20
CA ASP A 84 -5.27 -14.41 -3.30
C ASP A 84 -5.16 -13.44 -2.12
N ALA A 85 -5.51 -12.17 -2.30
CA ALA A 85 -5.49 -11.19 -1.22
C ALA A 85 -6.45 -11.55 -0.08
N ASP A 86 -7.55 -12.25 -0.37
CA ASP A 86 -8.52 -12.68 0.64
C ASP A 86 -8.01 -13.84 1.49
N LYS A 87 -7.07 -14.63 0.98
CA LYS A 87 -6.53 -15.80 1.67
C LYS A 87 -5.53 -15.44 2.76
N TYR A 88 -4.90 -14.28 2.66
CA TYR A 88 -3.87 -13.83 3.60
C TYR A 88 -4.45 -12.83 4.58
N ARG A 89 -3.91 -12.85 5.80
CA ARG A 89 -4.34 -11.93 6.84
C ARG A 89 -3.19 -11.07 7.34
N VAL A 90 -3.56 -9.86 7.75
CA VAL A 90 -2.65 -8.91 8.41
C VAL A 90 -3.26 -8.65 9.79
N GLY A 91 -2.79 -9.42 10.77
CA GLY A 91 -3.48 -9.50 12.05
C GLY A 91 -4.84 -10.17 11.90
N ALA A 92 -5.91 -9.54 12.37
CA ALA A 92 -7.27 -10.05 12.29
C ALA A 92 -7.98 -9.68 10.97
N THR A 93 -7.37 -8.83 10.14
CA THR A 93 -7.99 -8.25 8.94
C THR A 93 -7.51 -8.97 7.68
N PRO A 94 -8.39 -9.27 6.71
CA PRO A 94 -7.96 -9.77 5.42
C PRO A 94 -7.02 -8.76 4.73
N ALA A 95 -5.97 -9.26 4.08
CA ALA A 95 -5.05 -8.41 3.35
C ALA A 95 -5.75 -7.60 2.25
N SER A 96 -6.77 -8.18 1.60
CA SER A 96 -7.58 -7.49 0.60
C SER A 96 -8.21 -6.21 1.13
N SER A 97 -8.73 -6.22 2.35
CA SER A 97 -9.34 -5.02 2.96
C SER A 97 -8.32 -3.89 3.15
N VAL A 98 -7.15 -4.22 3.67
CA VAL A 98 -6.07 -3.25 3.86
C VAL A 98 -5.61 -2.67 2.52
N LEU A 99 -5.43 -3.53 1.53
CA LEU A 99 -4.97 -3.13 0.21
C LEU A 99 -6.02 -2.32 -0.55
N LYS A 100 -7.30 -2.58 -0.34
CA LYS A 100 -8.38 -1.75 -0.90
C LYS A 100 -8.36 -0.34 -0.32
N VAL A 101 -8.14 -0.21 0.99
CA VAL A 101 -7.95 1.10 1.64
C VAL A 101 -6.75 1.83 1.02
N ALA A 102 -5.62 1.16 0.89
CA ALA A 102 -4.42 1.73 0.26
C ALA A 102 -4.68 2.15 -1.19
N SER A 103 -5.40 1.32 -1.95
CA SER A 103 -5.76 1.59 -3.34
C SER A 103 -6.61 2.86 -3.46
N HIS A 104 -7.63 3.01 -2.64
CA HIS A 104 -8.44 4.23 -2.64
C HIS A 104 -7.63 5.45 -2.16
N GLY A 105 -6.72 5.26 -1.22
CA GLY A 105 -5.80 6.31 -0.78
C GLY A 105 -4.92 6.81 -1.91
N LEU A 106 -4.26 5.91 -2.63
CA LEU A 106 -3.38 6.28 -3.75
C LEU A 106 -4.18 6.88 -4.91
N GLU A 107 -5.37 6.35 -5.21
CA GLU A 107 -6.27 6.92 -6.20
C GLU A 107 -6.63 8.37 -5.83
N GLY A 108 -6.94 8.62 -4.56
CA GLY A 108 -7.21 9.97 -4.08
C GLY A 108 -6.01 10.89 -4.23
N GLU A 109 -4.80 10.41 -3.93
CA GLU A 109 -3.57 11.20 -4.14
C GLU A 109 -3.36 11.54 -5.62
N VAL A 110 -3.65 10.62 -6.53
CA VAL A 110 -3.58 10.86 -7.99
C VAL A 110 -4.56 11.96 -8.39
N HIS A 111 -5.81 11.89 -7.91
CA HIS A 111 -6.81 12.92 -8.19
C HIS A 111 -6.41 14.28 -7.61
N MET A 112 -5.86 14.31 -6.39
CA MET A 112 -5.35 15.54 -5.78
C MET A 112 -4.27 16.18 -6.64
N ALA A 113 -3.32 15.40 -7.10
CA ALA A 113 -2.23 15.91 -7.95
C ALA A 113 -2.72 16.43 -9.31
N SER A 114 -3.86 15.94 -9.76
CA SER A 114 -4.51 16.39 -11.01
C SER A 114 -5.49 17.56 -10.81
N GLY A 115 -5.65 18.06 -9.58
CA GLY A 115 -6.62 19.11 -9.25
C GLY A 115 -8.07 18.64 -9.23
N GLU A 116 -8.31 17.34 -9.26
CA GLU A 116 -9.64 16.74 -9.27
C GLU A 116 -10.13 16.49 -7.83
N TYR A 117 -10.32 17.55 -7.09
CA TYR A 117 -10.57 17.48 -5.63
C TYR A 117 -11.84 16.71 -5.26
N SER A 118 -12.92 16.86 -6.03
CA SER A 118 -14.16 16.13 -5.77
C SER A 118 -13.97 14.61 -5.90
N ARG A 119 -13.21 14.19 -6.91
CA ARG A 119 -12.86 12.79 -7.12
C ARG A 119 -11.94 12.27 -6.02
N ALA A 120 -10.97 13.09 -5.62
CA ALA A 120 -10.06 12.76 -4.52
C ALA A 120 -10.84 12.50 -3.22
N ILE A 121 -11.75 13.40 -2.87
CA ILE A 121 -12.59 13.25 -1.68
C ILE A 121 -13.40 11.96 -1.75
N ARG A 122 -13.97 11.66 -2.90
CA ARG A 122 -14.75 10.43 -3.11
C ARG A 122 -13.92 9.17 -2.89
N SER A 123 -12.70 9.15 -3.43
CA SER A 123 -11.77 8.02 -3.23
C SER A 123 -11.38 7.86 -1.77
N PHE A 124 -11.02 8.95 -1.09
CA PHE A 124 -10.68 8.90 0.34
C PHE A 124 -11.85 8.43 1.19
N LYS A 125 -13.08 8.87 0.90
CA LYS A 125 -14.28 8.41 1.61
C LYS A 125 -14.49 6.91 1.47
N LYS A 126 -14.27 6.35 0.29
CA LYS A 126 -14.35 4.90 0.08
C LYS A 126 -13.35 4.15 0.94
N GLY A 127 -12.14 4.66 1.05
CA GLY A 127 -11.13 4.08 1.92
C GLY A 127 -11.55 4.09 3.39
N VAL A 128 -12.05 5.21 3.86
CA VAL A 128 -12.54 5.36 5.25
C VAL A 128 -13.70 4.40 5.53
N GLU A 129 -14.64 4.26 4.60
CA GLU A 129 -15.77 3.31 4.75
C GLU A 129 -15.30 1.87 4.94
N ILE A 130 -14.30 1.45 4.18
CA ILE A 130 -13.73 0.10 4.30
C ILE A 130 -13.01 -0.06 5.64
N GLU A 131 -12.26 0.95 6.06
CA GLU A 131 -11.53 0.94 7.33
C GLU A 131 -12.50 0.86 8.52
N ASP A 132 -13.59 1.62 8.49
CA ASP A 132 -14.62 1.61 9.52
C ASP A 132 -15.29 0.23 9.64
N LEU A 133 -15.51 -0.46 8.54
CA LEU A 133 -16.07 -1.82 8.54
C LEU A 133 -15.13 -2.85 9.19
N ASN A 134 -13.84 -2.62 9.14
CA ASN A 134 -12.83 -3.52 9.71
C ASN A 134 -12.53 -3.25 11.19
N ASN A 135 -13.06 -2.22 11.74
CA ASN A 135 -13.14 -1.83 13.17
C ASN A 135 -11.82 -1.66 13.95
N TYR A 136 -10.68 -2.17 13.57
CA TYR A 136 -9.50 -2.15 14.46
C TYR A 136 -8.16 -2.05 13.76
N THR A 137 -8.12 -1.81 12.47
CA THR A 137 -6.86 -1.85 11.77
C THR A 137 -6.53 -0.51 11.16
N CYS A 138 -6.11 0.42 11.97
CA CYS A 138 -5.49 1.64 11.49
C CYS A 138 -4.07 1.32 11.04
N LEU A 139 -3.90 0.96 9.76
CA LEU A 139 -2.59 0.59 9.20
C LEU A 139 -1.97 1.71 8.37
N LEU A 140 -2.79 2.62 7.94
CA LEU A 140 -2.39 3.70 7.06
C LEU A 140 -2.67 5.04 7.68
#